data_d084d55f8312cda69ea39e013c949277
#
_entry.id   d084d55f8312cda69ea39e013c949277
#
_cell.length_a   1.000
_cell.length_b   1.000
_cell.length_c   1.000
_cell.angle_alpha   90.00
_cell.angle_beta   90.00
_cell.angle_gamma   90.00
#
_symmetry.space_group_name_H-M   'P 1'
#
loop_
_entity.id
_entity.type
_entity.pdbx_description
1 polymer ?
#
loop_
_entity_poly.entity_id
_entity_poly.type
_entity_poly.pdbx_seq_one_letter_code
_entity_poly.pdbx_strand_id
1 'polypeptide(L)'
;MVYIGLSNHMKSSLSQVLKMELQQNGWRNPKKAQSTVGHCLDRLVWIAVVMMLWVCKVDLHAQPEIRVDVLLNAQSNASFWMHPRVGMVPHDQDHPMAVMTLQETDREGTHMYHGLSTMVWDSRDKKWSSPQRDSALARRVDAQGLIEVFVDATPSWHSKTGKILLTGATFWLDPQLKKHLPDGGSDVAYSVLDLQNLAWSPWSKLELPSEPKFHFARAGCTQRVDLPDGDILLPIYFGGKGNDSRHKAAVARCRFDGNVLSYLEHGNELSIEVVRGFVEPSLCLFQGRYLLTLRNDLKPYVAWSMDGLHFSKPQVWRFDDGSELESYNTQQHWLVLPDACYLLYTRRGLDNDDIFRHRSPLMMSRVDSTTLQLMKSTERQVLPKLKDGFGNFGVCQVSENETWVTAGRLRAKPGEGSVYRARILW
;
A
#
# COMPACT_ATOMS: atom_id res chain seq x y z
N MET A 1 -9.64 22.12 30.21
CA MET A 1 -8.78 22.98 31.05
C MET A 1 -8.27 22.14 32.20
N VAL A 2 -7.10 21.56 32.09
CA VAL A 2 -6.48 20.76 33.18
C VAL A 2 -5.39 21.65 33.80
N TYR A 3 -5.59 22.04 35.04
CA TYR A 3 -4.60 22.74 35.85
C TYR A 3 -3.55 21.71 36.32
N ILE A 4 -2.37 21.76 35.72
CA ILE A 4 -1.19 21.05 36.27
C ILE A 4 -0.51 21.97 37.31
N GLY A 5 -0.83 21.75 38.57
CA GLY A 5 -0.21 22.45 39.69
C GLY A 5 1.19 21.88 39.94
N LEU A 6 2.21 22.67 39.71
CA LEU A 6 3.55 22.37 40.19
C LEU A 6 3.54 22.20 41.75
N SER A 7 4.08 21.09 42.22
CA SER A 7 4.11 20.81 43.68
C SER A 7 4.86 21.89 44.44
N ASN A 8 4.39 22.21 45.65
CA ASN A 8 4.98 23.20 46.51
C ASN A 8 6.48 22.94 46.82
N HIS A 9 6.94 21.71 46.71
CA HIS A 9 8.34 21.32 46.88
C HIS A 9 9.27 21.85 45.76
N MET A 10 8.80 21.85 44.50
CA MET A 10 9.56 22.38 43.37
C MET A 10 9.72 23.92 43.42
N LYS A 11 8.66 24.60 43.87
CA LYS A 11 8.70 26.08 44.06
C LYS A 11 9.69 26.49 45.14
N SER A 12 9.81 25.71 46.21
CA SER A 12 10.72 25.93 47.33
C SER A 12 12.18 25.76 46.90
N SER A 13 12.51 24.71 46.19
CA SER A 13 13.87 24.41 45.74
C SER A 13 14.41 25.44 44.75
N LEU A 14 13.59 25.86 43.77
CA LEU A 14 13.95 26.91 42.81
C LEU A 14 14.17 28.28 43.48
N SER A 15 13.35 28.61 44.48
CA SER A 15 13.50 29.84 45.24
C SER A 15 14.81 29.89 46.07
N GLN A 16 15.28 28.74 46.58
CA GLN A 16 16.56 28.67 47.31
C GLN A 16 17.76 28.83 46.36
N VAL A 17 17.77 28.18 45.22
CA VAL A 17 18.85 28.29 44.22
C VAL A 17 18.98 29.73 43.70
N LEU A 18 17.86 30.37 43.39
CA LEU A 18 17.86 31.77 42.96
C LEU A 18 18.37 32.75 44.04
N LYS A 19 18.05 32.52 45.32
CA LYS A 19 18.56 33.35 46.42
C LYS A 19 20.08 33.23 46.60
N MET A 20 20.61 32.04 46.35
CA MET A 20 22.07 31.83 46.42
C MET A 20 22.81 32.54 45.28
N GLU A 21 22.31 32.51 44.07
CA GLU A 21 22.92 33.21 42.92
C GLU A 21 22.83 34.74 43.02
N LEU A 22 21.74 35.28 43.58
CA LEU A 22 21.56 36.72 43.77
C LEU A 22 22.49 37.25 44.86
N GLN A 23 22.86 36.47 45.88
CA GLN A 23 23.83 36.83 46.88
C GLN A 23 25.28 36.85 46.36
N GLN A 24 25.60 35.98 45.41
CA GLN A 24 26.94 35.93 44.80
C GLN A 24 27.22 37.11 43.85
N ASN A 25 26.19 37.70 43.22
CA ASN A 25 26.35 38.71 42.17
C ASN A 25 26.18 40.18 42.62
N GLY A 26 26.15 40.50 43.90
CA GLY A 26 26.31 41.84 44.44
C GLY A 26 25.22 42.88 44.15
N TRP A 27 23.98 42.48 43.90
CA TRP A 27 22.87 43.37 43.59
C TRP A 27 22.34 44.10 44.85
N ARG A 28 22.50 45.43 44.90
CA ARG A 28 22.19 46.28 46.09
C ARG A 28 20.70 46.73 46.18
N ASN A 29 19.78 46.29 45.29
CA ASN A 29 18.40 46.75 45.38
C ASN A 29 17.38 45.64 45.19
N PRO A 30 16.82 45.04 46.26
CA PRO A 30 16.00 43.83 46.17
C PRO A 30 14.63 44.02 45.48
N LYS A 31 14.06 45.23 45.47
CA LYS A 31 12.76 45.47 44.86
C LYS A 31 12.77 45.52 43.31
N LYS A 32 13.86 45.98 42.70
CA LYS A 32 14.04 45.97 41.24
C LYS A 32 14.42 44.59 40.74
N ALA A 33 15.19 43.83 41.51
CA ALA A 33 15.54 42.46 41.17
C ALA A 33 14.32 41.53 41.15
N GLN A 34 13.38 41.67 42.07
CA GLN A 34 12.17 40.83 42.11
C GLN A 34 11.24 41.01 40.88
N SER A 35 11.09 42.23 40.34
CA SER A 35 10.27 42.45 39.17
C SER A 35 10.92 41.94 37.88
N THR A 36 12.26 42.06 37.75
CA THR A 36 13.00 41.57 36.59
C THR A 36 13.12 40.04 36.58
N VAL A 37 13.30 39.43 37.75
CA VAL A 37 13.34 37.96 37.91
C VAL A 37 11.96 37.35 37.67
N GLY A 38 10.86 37.99 38.09
CA GLY A 38 9.51 37.56 37.79
C GLY A 38 9.25 37.48 36.28
N HIS A 39 9.61 38.53 35.54
CA HIS A 39 9.45 38.53 34.07
C HIS A 39 10.38 37.57 33.33
N CYS A 40 11.59 37.31 33.83
CA CYS A 40 12.47 36.28 33.27
C CYS A 40 11.96 34.84 33.53
N LEU A 41 11.46 34.59 34.74
CA LEU A 41 10.84 33.29 35.08
C LEU A 41 9.59 33.00 34.24
N ASP A 42 8.73 33.98 34.08
CA ASP A 42 7.54 33.84 33.22
C ASP A 42 7.93 33.57 31.75
N ARG A 43 8.94 34.23 31.22
CA ARG A 43 9.48 33.95 29.87
C ARG A 43 10.14 32.58 29.77
N LEU A 44 10.90 32.15 30.75
CA LEU A 44 11.53 30.83 30.77
C LEU A 44 10.49 29.71 30.91
N VAL A 45 9.47 29.91 31.73
CA VAL A 45 8.32 28.99 31.83
C VAL A 45 7.55 28.94 30.50
N TRP A 46 7.28 30.06 29.84
CA TRP A 46 6.66 30.12 28.53
C TRP A 46 7.53 29.46 27.45
N ILE A 47 8.84 29.66 27.45
CA ILE A 47 9.78 28.99 26.53
C ILE A 47 9.83 27.48 26.81
N ALA A 48 9.84 27.06 28.07
CA ALA A 48 9.80 25.65 28.45
C ALA A 48 8.45 24.99 28.09
N VAL A 49 7.32 25.68 28.26
CA VAL A 49 5.99 25.21 27.82
C VAL A 49 5.90 25.16 26.30
N VAL A 50 6.42 26.18 25.60
CA VAL A 50 6.45 26.16 24.12
C VAL A 50 7.42 25.11 23.61
N MET A 51 8.58 24.90 24.25
CA MET A 51 9.49 23.78 23.92
C MET A 51 8.88 22.43 24.29
N MET A 52 8.18 22.28 25.43
CA MET A 52 7.42 21.05 25.73
C MET A 52 6.29 20.81 24.75
N LEU A 53 5.59 21.83 24.30
CA LEU A 53 4.59 21.73 23.23
C LEU A 53 5.22 21.46 21.86
N TRP A 54 6.48 21.85 21.66
CA TRP A 54 7.27 21.53 20.45
C TRP A 54 7.91 20.15 20.50
N VAL A 55 8.29 19.65 21.67
CA VAL A 55 8.86 18.31 21.89
C VAL A 55 7.75 17.28 22.07
N CYS A 56 6.61 17.63 22.65
CA CYS A 56 5.37 16.88 22.58
C CYS A 56 4.56 17.30 21.34
N LYS A 57 5.08 17.11 20.15
CA LYS A 57 4.23 16.72 19.04
C LYS A 57 3.72 15.31 19.37
N VAL A 58 2.86 15.20 20.36
CA VAL A 58 1.89 14.12 20.41
C VAL A 58 1.10 14.32 19.13
N ASP A 59 1.34 13.46 18.16
CA ASP A 59 0.50 13.34 16.97
C ASP A 59 -0.92 13.05 17.45
N LEU A 60 -1.69 14.10 17.75
CA LEU A 60 -3.12 14.05 17.97
C LEU A 60 -3.82 13.87 16.61
N HIS A 61 -3.32 12.95 15.78
CA HIS A 61 -4.19 12.43 14.73
C HIS A 61 -5.22 11.58 15.46
N ALA A 62 -6.47 12.02 15.39
CA ALA A 62 -7.59 11.19 15.81
C ALA A 62 -7.39 9.81 15.17
N GLN A 63 -7.50 8.75 15.97
CA GLN A 63 -7.36 7.40 15.42
C GLN A 63 -8.45 7.23 14.36
N PRO A 64 -8.12 6.70 13.17
CA PRO A 64 -9.11 6.54 12.13
C PRO A 64 -10.21 5.57 12.58
N GLU A 65 -11.43 5.89 12.20
CA GLU A 65 -12.54 4.94 12.28
C GLU A 65 -12.44 3.94 11.13
N ILE A 66 -12.55 2.66 11.42
CA ILE A 66 -12.52 1.60 10.41
C ILE A 66 -13.87 0.90 10.36
N ARG A 67 -14.54 1.00 9.22
CA ARG A 67 -15.82 0.34 8.94
C ARG A 67 -15.64 -0.74 7.90
N VAL A 68 -16.12 -1.95 8.16
CA VAL A 68 -15.98 -3.08 7.25
C VAL A 68 -17.33 -3.46 6.65
N ASP A 69 -17.37 -3.53 5.33
CA ASP A 69 -18.53 -3.93 4.54
C ASP A 69 -18.23 -5.23 3.77
N VAL A 70 -19.26 -6.04 3.55
CA VAL A 70 -19.25 -7.12 2.57
C VAL A 70 -19.88 -6.61 1.28
N LEU A 71 -19.08 -6.56 0.20
CA LEU A 71 -19.54 -6.07 -1.09
C LEU A 71 -20.19 -7.16 -1.92
N LEU A 72 -19.66 -8.39 -1.84
CA LEU A 72 -20.20 -9.57 -2.54
C LEU A 72 -20.18 -10.78 -1.62
N ASN A 73 -21.23 -11.58 -1.71
CA ASN A 73 -21.26 -12.93 -1.15
C ASN A 73 -20.82 -13.94 -2.22
N ALA A 74 -20.25 -15.06 -1.78
CA ALA A 74 -19.93 -16.16 -2.65
C ALA A 74 -21.23 -16.78 -3.22
N GLN A 75 -21.21 -17.04 -4.53
CA GLN A 75 -22.38 -17.59 -5.27
C GLN A 75 -22.21 -19.08 -5.58
N SER A 76 -20.98 -19.57 -5.58
CA SER A 76 -20.64 -20.90 -6.11
C SER A 76 -19.71 -21.66 -5.16
N ASN A 77 -19.84 -22.99 -5.17
CA ASN A 77 -18.84 -23.89 -4.61
C ASN A 77 -17.68 -24.20 -5.56
N ALA A 78 -17.80 -23.83 -6.83
CA ALA A 78 -16.79 -24.14 -7.85
C ALA A 78 -15.68 -23.08 -7.91
N SER A 79 -15.99 -21.83 -7.56
CA SER A 79 -15.09 -20.68 -7.71
C SER A 79 -15.20 -19.71 -6.53
N PHE A 80 -14.30 -18.74 -6.47
CA PHE A 80 -14.32 -17.64 -5.52
C PHE A 80 -13.64 -16.40 -6.09
N TRP A 81 -13.97 -15.23 -5.55
CA TRP A 81 -13.43 -13.95 -5.99
C TRP A 81 -12.05 -13.66 -5.40
N MET A 82 -11.14 -13.19 -6.25
CA MET A 82 -9.77 -12.80 -5.92
C MET A 82 -9.49 -11.36 -6.41
N HIS A 83 -8.49 -10.75 -5.81
CA HIS A 83 -7.83 -9.53 -6.25
C HIS A 83 -8.79 -8.34 -6.52
N PRO A 84 -9.80 -8.05 -5.66
CA PRO A 84 -10.60 -6.85 -5.83
C PRO A 84 -9.73 -5.62 -5.60
N ARG A 85 -9.55 -4.78 -6.61
CA ARG A 85 -8.78 -3.54 -6.54
C ARG A 85 -9.54 -2.41 -7.19
N VAL A 86 -9.46 -1.24 -6.56
CA VAL A 86 -10.24 -0.05 -6.90
C VAL A 86 -9.33 1.03 -7.44
N GLY A 87 -9.77 1.69 -8.52
CA GLY A 87 -9.26 2.97 -8.98
C GLY A 87 -10.36 4.03 -8.87
N MET A 88 -10.04 5.17 -8.26
CA MET A 88 -10.95 6.32 -8.20
C MET A 88 -10.80 7.16 -9.46
N VAL A 89 -11.94 7.59 -10.00
CA VAL A 89 -12.03 8.60 -11.05
C VAL A 89 -12.48 9.89 -10.38
N PRO A 90 -11.68 10.94 -10.35
CA PRO A 90 -12.13 12.26 -9.93
C PRO A 90 -13.04 12.81 -11.04
N HIS A 91 -14.24 12.25 -11.13
CA HIS A 91 -15.29 12.74 -12.01
C HIS A 91 -15.91 13.92 -11.30
N ASP A 92 -16.39 14.93 -12.00
CA ASP A 92 -17.05 16.11 -11.46
C ASP A 92 -16.94 16.25 -9.93
N GLN A 93 -16.42 17.34 -9.38
CA GLN A 93 -16.01 17.46 -7.96
C GLN A 93 -17.03 16.94 -6.93
N ASP A 94 -18.33 16.90 -7.33
CA ASP A 94 -19.43 16.45 -6.47
C ASP A 94 -19.79 14.97 -6.63
N HIS A 95 -19.32 14.28 -7.69
CA HIS A 95 -19.76 12.91 -8.01
C HIS A 95 -18.60 11.99 -8.42
N PRO A 96 -17.69 11.63 -7.50
CA PRO A 96 -16.62 10.69 -7.81
C PRO A 96 -17.19 9.32 -8.19
N MET A 97 -16.52 8.65 -9.12
CA MET A 97 -16.80 7.29 -9.52
C MET A 97 -15.62 6.39 -9.14
N ALA A 98 -15.93 5.16 -8.75
CA ALA A 98 -14.89 4.15 -8.53
C ALA A 98 -15.07 2.98 -9.48
N VAL A 99 -13.98 2.46 -9.99
CA VAL A 99 -13.95 1.25 -10.81
C VAL A 99 -13.16 0.18 -10.07
N MET A 100 -13.79 -0.96 -9.81
CA MET A 100 -13.15 -2.12 -9.21
C MET A 100 -12.94 -3.18 -10.29
N THR A 101 -11.73 -3.69 -10.40
CA THR A 101 -11.47 -4.95 -11.10
C THR A 101 -11.31 -6.06 -10.08
N LEU A 102 -11.84 -7.24 -10.40
CA LEU A 102 -11.77 -8.44 -9.59
C LEU A 102 -11.75 -9.66 -10.50
N GLN A 103 -11.33 -10.80 -9.96
CA GLN A 103 -11.10 -11.98 -10.74
C GLN A 103 -11.66 -13.22 -10.06
N GLU A 104 -12.46 -13.98 -10.80
CA GLU A 104 -12.92 -15.28 -10.33
C GLU A 104 -11.82 -16.32 -10.56
N THR A 105 -11.63 -17.24 -9.62
CA THR A 105 -10.72 -18.37 -9.78
C THR A 105 -11.41 -19.66 -9.37
N ASP A 106 -11.13 -20.75 -10.08
CA ASP A 106 -11.67 -22.05 -9.75
C ASP A 106 -11.05 -22.57 -8.44
N ARG A 107 -11.82 -23.34 -7.67
CA ARG A 107 -11.34 -24.01 -6.46
C ARG A 107 -10.47 -25.21 -6.79
N GLU A 108 -10.73 -25.83 -7.92
CA GLU A 108 -9.93 -26.93 -8.43
C GLU A 108 -8.71 -26.42 -9.18
N GLY A 109 -7.60 -27.08 -8.99
CA GLY A 109 -6.34 -26.73 -9.65
C GLY A 109 -5.57 -25.61 -8.95
N THR A 110 -4.58 -25.07 -9.65
CA THR A 110 -3.68 -24.04 -9.13
C THR A 110 -3.77 -22.79 -9.98
N HIS A 111 -4.23 -21.69 -9.38
CA HIS A 111 -4.32 -20.39 -10.04
C HIS A 111 -5.15 -20.37 -11.34
N MET A 112 -6.24 -21.14 -11.36
CA MET A 112 -7.14 -21.22 -12.52
C MET A 112 -8.03 -19.98 -12.62
N TYR A 113 -7.41 -18.84 -12.91
CA TYR A 113 -8.08 -17.54 -13.02
C TYR A 113 -8.95 -17.44 -14.28
N HIS A 114 -10.13 -16.85 -14.13
CA HIS A 114 -10.97 -16.40 -15.26
C HIS A 114 -10.47 -15.04 -15.80
N GLY A 115 -11.12 -14.54 -16.85
CA GLY A 115 -10.94 -13.14 -17.26
C GLY A 115 -11.38 -12.18 -16.13
N LEU A 116 -10.86 -10.96 -16.17
CA LEU A 116 -11.22 -9.95 -15.18
C LEU A 116 -12.70 -9.54 -15.35
N SER A 117 -13.33 -9.26 -14.21
CA SER A 117 -14.64 -8.62 -14.13
C SER A 117 -14.50 -7.20 -13.60
N THR A 118 -15.46 -6.35 -13.94
CA THR A 118 -15.51 -4.95 -13.51
C THR A 118 -16.78 -4.69 -12.71
N MET A 119 -16.67 -3.91 -11.65
CA MET A 119 -17.77 -3.29 -10.92
C MET A 119 -17.56 -1.78 -10.90
N VAL A 120 -18.64 -1.03 -11.03
CA VAL A 120 -18.62 0.45 -10.95
C VAL A 120 -19.41 0.88 -9.74
N TRP A 121 -18.85 1.81 -8.99
CA TRP A 121 -19.51 2.53 -7.90
C TRP A 121 -19.75 3.97 -8.31
N ASP A 122 -21.00 4.41 -8.17
CA ASP A 122 -21.41 5.79 -8.39
C ASP A 122 -21.73 6.45 -7.04
N SER A 123 -21.14 7.61 -6.77
CA SER A 123 -21.38 8.34 -5.52
C SER A 123 -22.82 8.80 -5.35
N ARG A 124 -23.57 9.00 -6.44
CA ARG A 124 -24.99 9.40 -6.40
C ARG A 124 -25.86 8.31 -5.79
N ASP A 125 -25.67 7.08 -6.24
CA ASP A 125 -26.43 5.93 -5.77
C ASP A 125 -25.81 5.26 -4.53
N LYS A 126 -24.53 5.53 -4.27
CA LYS A 126 -23.70 4.91 -3.21
C LYS A 126 -23.72 3.37 -3.26
N LYS A 127 -23.84 2.81 -4.46
CA LYS A 127 -23.95 1.38 -4.72
C LYS A 127 -22.92 0.91 -5.74
N TRP A 128 -22.50 -0.31 -5.58
CA TRP A 128 -21.72 -1.02 -6.58
C TRP A 128 -22.66 -1.73 -7.58
N SER A 129 -22.30 -1.71 -8.85
CA SER A 129 -22.91 -2.59 -9.85
C SER A 129 -22.58 -4.05 -9.53
N SER A 130 -23.33 -5.00 -10.10
CA SER A 130 -22.91 -6.39 -10.11
C SER A 130 -21.64 -6.56 -10.94
N PRO A 131 -20.79 -7.58 -10.64
CA PRO A 131 -19.62 -7.88 -11.46
C PRO A 131 -20.01 -8.18 -12.91
N GLN A 132 -19.38 -7.48 -13.84
CA GLN A 132 -19.57 -7.69 -15.28
C GLN A 132 -18.27 -8.20 -15.88
N ARG A 133 -18.33 -9.34 -16.61
CA ARG A 133 -17.20 -9.81 -17.40
C ARG A 133 -17.08 -8.95 -18.65
N ASP A 134 -15.85 -8.52 -18.94
CA ASP A 134 -15.55 -7.76 -20.15
C ASP A 134 -14.77 -8.64 -21.13
N SER A 135 -15.23 -8.70 -22.39
CA SER A 135 -14.56 -9.45 -23.43
C SER A 135 -13.15 -8.94 -23.74
N ALA A 136 -12.91 -7.65 -23.56
CA ALA A 136 -11.59 -7.03 -23.73
C ALA A 136 -10.58 -7.53 -22.67
N LEU A 137 -11.06 -7.97 -21.50
CA LEU A 137 -10.24 -8.51 -20.41
C LEU A 137 -10.32 -10.04 -20.29
N ALA A 138 -10.85 -10.70 -21.33
CA ALA A 138 -11.00 -12.14 -21.36
C ALA A 138 -9.66 -12.88 -21.47
N ARG A 139 -9.69 -14.17 -21.15
CA ARG A 139 -8.62 -15.12 -21.44
C ARG A 139 -8.37 -15.21 -22.95
N ARG A 140 -7.12 -15.45 -23.33
CA ARG A 140 -6.72 -15.80 -24.70
C ARG A 140 -6.31 -17.24 -24.74
N VAL A 141 -6.68 -17.94 -25.80
CA VAL A 141 -6.32 -19.34 -26.01
C VAL A 141 -5.38 -19.39 -27.22
N ASP A 142 -4.23 -20.03 -27.06
CA ASP A 142 -3.27 -20.23 -28.14
C ASP A 142 -3.63 -21.45 -29.01
N ALA A 143 -2.84 -21.69 -30.06
CA ALA A 143 -3.03 -22.80 -30.98
C ALA A 143 -2.84 -24.19 -30.33
N GLN A 144 -2.17 -24.27 -29.20
CA GLN A 144 -1.94 -25.47 -28.41
C GLN A 144 -3.03 -25.71 -27.35
N GLY A 145 -3.98 -24.79 -27.22
CA GLY A 145 -5.06 -24.87 -26.23
C GLY A 145 -4.63 -24.37 -24.83
N LEU A 146 -3.43 -23.79 -24.70
CA LEU A 146 -3.02 -23.13 -23.46
C LEU A 146 -3.74 -21.78 -23.32
N ILE A 147 -3.96 -21.40 -22.08
CA ILE A 147 -4.71 -20.17 -21.76
C ILE A 147 -3.73 -19.13 -21.24
N GLU A 148 -3.68 -17.98 -21.88
CA GLU A 148 -3.06 -16.78 -21.34
C GLU A 148 -4.12 -15.90 -20.66
N VAL A 149 -3.84 -15.47 -19.43
CA VAL A 149 -4.79 -14.70 -18.64
C VAL A 149 -4.12 -13.48 -18.02
N PHE A 150 -4.81 -12.34 -18.08
CA PHE A 150 -4.40 -11.12 -17.39
C PHE A 150 -4.79 -11.22 -15.91
N VAL A 151 -3.81 -11.06 -15.00
CA VAL A 151 -3.96 -11.31 -13.56
C VAL A 151 -3.36 -10.19 -12.73
N ASP A 152 -3.71 -10.18 -11.43
CA ASP A 152 -3.13 -9.29 -10.41
C ASP A 152 -3.24 -7.80 -10.75
N ALA A 153 -4.21 -7.44 -11.55
CA ALA A 153 -4.35 -6.13 -12.15
C ALA A 153 -4.82 -5.07 -11.16
N THR A 154 -4.23 -3.88 -11.24
CA THR A 154 -4.54 -2.71 -10.40
C THR A 154 -4.97 -1.54 -11.27
N PRO A 155 -6.25 -1.10 -11.21
CA PRO A 155 -6.71 0.10 -11.89
C PRO A 155 -6.21 1.34 -11.16
N SER A 156 -5.70 2.31 -11.89
CA SER A 156 -5.29 3.59 -11.32
C SER A 156 -5.59 4.74 -12.28
N TRP A 157 -6.08 5.84 -11.72
CA TRP A 157 -6.32 7.06 -12.48
C TRP A 157 -5.02 7.66 -12.96
N HIS A 158 -4.95 8.08 -14.21
CA HIS A 158 -3.87 8.84 -14.79
C HIS A 158 -4.36 10.25 -15.14
N SER A 159 -4.02 11.22 -14.31
CA SER A 159 -4.59 12.57 -14.35
C SER A 159 -4.31 13.30 -15.66
N LYS A 160 -3.10 13.13 -16.24
CA LYS A 160 -2.71 13.81 -17.47
C LYS A 160 -3.54 13.39 -18.69
N THR A 161 -3.94 12.12 -18.78
CA THR A 161 -4.73 11.62 -19.93
C THR A 161 -6.22 11.52 -19.63
N GLY A 162 -6.63 11.69 -18.36
CA GLY A 162 -8.03 11.52 -17.97
C GLY A 162 -8.56 10.10 -18.18
N LYS A 163 -7.71 9.08 -17.98
CA LYS A 163 -8.05 7.67 -18.18
C LYS A 163 -7.73 6.83 -16.95
N ILE A 164 -8.40 5.69 -16.79
CA ILE A 164 -7.92 4.64 -15.90
C ILE A 164 -7.00 3.72 -16.70
N LEU A 165 -5.78 3.58 -16.24
CA LEU A 165 -4.83 2.59 -16.73
C LEU A 165 -4.78 1.43 -15.74
N LEU A 166 -5.14 0.24 -16.21
CA LEU A 166 -5.04 -1.04 -15.51
C LEU A 166 -3.69 -1.67 -15.82
N THR A 167 -2.90 -1.98 -14.80
CA THR A 167 -1.60 -2.65 -14.96
C THR A 167 -1.53 -3.92 -14.11
N GLY A 168 -0.87 -4.96 -14.62
CA GLY A 168 -0.74 -6.24 -13.92
C GLY A 168 0.23 -7.17 -14.62
N ALA A 169 -0.09 -8.46 -14.67
CA ALA A 169 0.77 -9.49 -15.23
C ALA A 169 -0.01 -10.48 -16.10
N THR A 170 0.68 -11.28 -16.90
CA THR A 170 0.08 -12.45 -17.55
C THR A 170 0.49 -13.74 -16.86
N PHE A 171 -0.40 -14.75 -16.91
CA PHE A 171 -0.10 -16.13 -16.53
C PHE A 171 -0.49 -17.06 -17.67
N TRP A 172 0.32 -18.11 -17.86
CA TRP A 172 -0.04 -19.24 -18.70
C TRP A 172 -0.64 -20.36 -17.86
N LEU A 173 -1.79 -20.88 -18.30
CA LEU A 173 -2.54 -21.94 -17.65
C LEU A 173 -2.69 -23.12 -18.59
N ASP A 174 -2.50 -24.32 -18.07
CA ASP A 174 -2.87 -25.55 -18.73
C ASP A 174 -4.26 -25.99 -18.24
N PRO A 175 -5.31 -25.91 -19.07
CA PRO A 175 -6.66 -26.27 -18.66
C PRO A 175 -6.85 -27.77 -18.46
N GLN A 176 -6.04 -28.61 -19.10
CA GLN A 176 -6.11 -30.08 -18.97
C GLN A 176 -5.51 -30.53 -17.65
N LEU A 177 -4.34 -29.96 -17.28
CA LEU A 177 -3.66 -30.24 -16.02
C LEU A 177 -4.20 -29.38 -14.85
N LYS A 178 -5.13 -28.49 -15.11
CA LYS A 178 -5.70 -27.52 -14.13
C LYS A 178 -4.64 -26.83 -13.30
N LYS A 179 -3.59 -26.32 -13.95
CA LYS A 179 -2.47 -25.69 -13.26
C LYS A 179 -1.89 -24.49 -14.00
N HIS A 180 -1.29 -23.61 -13.25
CA HIS A 180 -0.40 -22.56 -13.74
C HIS A 180 0.90 -23.17 -14.27
N LEU A 181 1.39 -22.66 -15.40
CA LEU A 181 2.63 -23.04 -16.04
C LEU A 181 3.73 -22.00 -15.71
N PRO A 182 4.54 -22.23 -14.68
CA PRO A 182 5.55 -21.25 -14.29
C PRO A 182 6.62 -21.05 -15.38
N ASP A 183 6.92 -22.07 -16.17
CA ASP A 183 7.94 -22.01 -17.24
C ASP A 183 7.43 -21.37 -18.54
N GLY A 184 6.13 -21.06 -18.64
CA GLY A 184 5.52 -20.44 -19.80
C GLY A 184 5.91 -18.97 -20.03
N GLY A 185 6.62 -18.37 -19.09
CA GLY A 185 6.92 -16.93 -19.10
C GLY A 185 5.78 -16.10 -18.49
N SER A 186 5.99 -14.81 -18.45
CA SER A 186 5.00 -13.84 -17.96
C SER A 186 5.37 -12.46 -18.44
N ASP A 187 4.37 -11.64 -18.77
CA ASP A 187 4.58 -10.28 -19.25
C ASP A 187 3.88 -9.27 -18.32
N VAL A 188 4.40 -8.06 -18.28
CA VAL A 188 3.64 -6.91 -17.78
C VAL A 188 2.50 -6.65 -18.75
N ALA A 189 1.26 -6.69 -18.26
CA ALA A 189 0.08 -6.44 -19.06
C ALA A 189 -0.64 -5.17 -18.62
N TYR A 190 -1.34 -4.53 -19.57
CA TYR A 190 -2.14 -3.34 -19.30
C TYR A 190 -3.40 -3.29 -20.16
N SER A 191 -4.37 -2.50 -19.71
CA SER A 191 -5.58 -2.12 -20.46
C SER A 191 -6.01 -0.71 -20.04
N VAL A 192 -6.79 -0.04 -20.89
CA VAL A 192 -7.24 1.33 -20.68
C VAL A 192 -8.75 1.36 -20.63
N LEU A 193 -9.33 2.00 -19.62
CA LEU A 193 -10.78 2.22 -19.55
C LEU A 193 -11.14 3.56 -20.20
N ASP A 194 -12.02 3.49 -21.17
CA ASP A 194 -12.73 4.64 -21.69
C ASP A 194 -13.92 4.97 -20.78
N LEU A 195 -13.89 6.18 -20.19
CA LEU A 195 -14.93 6.60 -19.25
C LEU A 195 -16.24 7.02 -19.91
N GLN A 196 -16.24 7.30 -21.21
CA GLN A 196 -17.47 7.73 -21.90
C GLN A 196 -18.45 6.56 -22.06
N ASN A 197 -17.93 5.38 -22.35
CA ASN A 197 -18.72 4.17 -22.56
C ASN A 197 -18.47 3.07 -21.52
N LEU A 198 -17.58 3.32 -20.56
CA LEU A 198 -17.14 2.38 -19.53
C LEU A 198 -16.61 1.05 -20.12
N ALA A 199 -15.94 1.12 -21.25
CA ALA A 199 -15.38 -0.01 -21.95
C ALA A 199 -13.86 -0.07 -21.84
N TRP A 200 -13.32 -1.26 -21.55
CA TRP A 200 -11.90 -1.53 -21.57
C TRP A 200 -11.38 -1.72 -23.00
N SER A 201 -10.16 -1.25 -23.26
CA SER A 201 -9.43 -1.69 -24.45
C SER A 201 -9.03 -3.16 -24.30
N PRO A 202 -8.88 -3.94 -25.40
CA PRO A 202 -8.23 -5.24 -25.33
C PRO A 202 -6.88 -5.12 -24.62
N TRP A 203 -6.64 -5.95 -23.60
CA TRP A 203 -5.38 -5.85 -22.85
C TRP A 203 -4.18 -6.13 -23.75
N SER A 204 -3.08 -5.45 -23.50
CA SER A 204 -1.83 -5.50 -24.25
C SER A 204 -0.65 -5.77 -23.32
N LYS A 205 0.47 -6.19 -23.89
CA LYS A 205 1.73 -6.40 -23.16
C LYS A 205 2.59 -5.16 -23.28
N LEU A 206 3.25 -4.80 -22.18
CA LEU A 206 4.32 -3.78 -22.22
C LEU A 206 5.54 -4.37 -22.91
N GLU A 207 6.01 -3.74 -23.97
CA GLU A 207 7.23 -4.15 -24.65
C GLU A 207 8.45 -3.76 -23.81
N LEU A 208 9.07 -4.76 -23.19
CA LEU A 208 10.32 -4.63 -22.46
C LEU A 208 11.49 -5.00 -23.39
N PRO A 209 12.75 -4.59 -23.07
CA PRO A 209 13.92 -5.02 -23.82
C PRO A 209 14.01 -6.53 -23.98
N SER A 210 14.45 -6.98 -25.16
CA SER A 210 14.57 -8.41 -25.47
C SER A 210 15.81 -9.04 -24.77
N GLU A 211 15.78 -9.07 -23.45
CA GLU A 211 16.83 -9.65 -22.62
C GLU A 211 16.29 -10.88 -21.88
N PRO A 212 17.09 -11.96 -21.71
CA PRO A 212 16.66 -13.19 -21.03
C PRO A 212 16.12 -12.98 -19.62
N LYS A 213 16.58 -11.94 -18.90
CA LYS A 213 16.12 -11.59 -17.56
C LYS A 213 14.64 -11.21 -17.50
N PHE A 214 14.05 -10.75 -18.61
CA PHE A 214 12.64 -10.37 -18.69
C PHE A 214 11.72 -11.51 -19.15
N HIS A 215 12.22 -12.75 -19.19
CA HIS A 215 11.36 -13.90 -19.52
C HIS A 215 10.13 -14.02 -18.61
N PHE A 216 10.29 -13.67 -17.34
CA PHE A 216 9.21 -13.47 -16.38
C PHE A 216 9.24 -12.00 -15.95
N ALA A 217 8.40 -11.16 -16.52
CA ALA A 217 8.29 -9.77 -16.12
C ALA A 217 6.85 -9.44 -15.71
N ARG A 218 6.67 -8.85 -14.54
CA ARG A 218 5.36 -8.63 -13.94
C ARG A 218 5.27 -7.27 -13.25
N ALA A 219 4.09 -6.65 -13.32
CA ALA A 219 3.66 -5.53 -12.51
C ALA A 219 2.39 -5.87 -11.72
N GLY A 220 2.22 -7.14 -11.37
CA GLY A 220 1.07 -7.61 -10.61
C GLY A 220 1.15 -7.22 -9.14
N CYS A 221 0.00 -6.90 -8.53
CA CYS A 221 -0.11 -6.51 -7.13
C CYS A 221 0.75 -5.30 -6.75
N THR A 222 0.89 -4.30 -7.62
CA THR A 222 1.74 -3.13 -7.37
C THR A 222 0.91 -1.86 -7.22
N GLN A 223 1.46 -0.88 -6.50
CA GLN A 223 1.06 0.52 -6.58
C GLN A 223 2.14 1.27 -7.34
N ARG A 224 1.74 2.15 -8.24
CA ARG A 224 2.61 2.98 -9.06
C ARG A 224 2.53 4.45 -8.64
N VAL A 225 3.46 5.26 -9.10
CA VAL A 225 3.43 6.72 -8.94
C VAL A 225 3.44 7.38 -10.32
N ASP A 226 2.47 8.24 -10.57
CA ASP A 226 2.43 9.06 -11.77
C ASP A 226 3.22 10.35 -11.53
N LEU A 227 4.12 10.71 -12.45
CA LEU A 227 4.96 11.89 -12.37
C LEU A 227 4.22 13.14 -12.88
N PRO A 228 4.64 14.36 -12.49
CA PRO A 228 4.00 15.60 -12.94
C PRO A 228 4.03 15.79 -14.47
N ASP A 229 5.02 15.23 -15.17
CA ASP A 229 5.10 15.24 -16.64
C ASP A 229 4.18 14.22 -17.30
N GLY A 230 3.53 13.34 -16.51
CA GLY A 230 2.64 12.28 -16.93
C GLY A 230 3.36 10.98 -17.29
N ASP A 231 4.67 10.87 -17.13
CA ASP A 231 5.33 9.57 -17.13
C ASP A 231 4.96 8.81 -15.84
N ILE A 232 5.11 7.52 -15.87
CA ILE A 232 4.68 6.60 -14.79
C ILE A 232 5.90 5.88 -14.24
N LEU A 233 6.06 5.87 -12.93
CA LEU A 233 6.97 4.99 -12.21
C LEU A 233 6.24 3.71 -11.84
N LEU A 234 6.45 2.65 -12.61
CA LEU A 234 5.80 1.36 -12.46
C LEU A 234 6.76 0.34 -11.83
N PRO A 235 6.51 -0.10 -10.59
CA PRO A 235 7.30 -1.18 -10.02
C PRO A 235 7.09 -2.48 -10.79
N ILE A 236 8.18 -3.15 -11.13
CA ILE A 236 8.20 -4.43 -11.82
C ILE A 236 9.08 -5.43 -11.07
N TYR A 237 8.80 -6.71 -11.25
CA TYR A 237 9.68 -7.78 -10.83
C TYR A 237 9.85 -8.77 -11.96
N PHE A 238 11.05 -9.29 -12.11
CA PHE A 238 11.41 -10.07 -13.27
C PHE A 238 12.52 -11.08 -12.96
N GLY A 239 12.64 -12.12 -13.78
CA GLY A 239 13.65 -13.16 -13.69
C GLY A 239 13.75 -13.98 -14.96
N GLY A 240 14.89 -14.63 -15.15
CA GLY A 240 15.14 -15.54 -16.26
C GLY A 240 14.61 -16.95 -16.00
N LYS A 241 15.02 -17.90 -16.83
CA LYS A 241 14.74 -19.33 -16.69
C LYS A 241 15.81 -20.04 -15.85
N GLY A 242 15.44 -21.17 -15.24
CA GLY A 242 16.38 -22.05 -14.57
C GLY A 242 17.07 -21.39 -13.38
N ASN A 243 18.40 -21.32 -13.39
CA ASN A 243 19.19 -20.72 -12.30
C ASN A 243 18.94 -19.22 -12.13
N ASP A 244 18.47 -18.52 -13.16
CA ASP A 244 18.13 -17.10 -13.13
C ASP A 244 16.67 -16.85 -12.72
N SER A 245 15.98 -17.87 -12.22
CA SER A 245 14.56 -17.79 -11.84
C SER A 245 14.29 -16.96 -10.57
N ARG A 246 15.33 -16.54 -9.86
CA ARG A 246 15.18 -15.61 -8.74
C ARG A 246 14.80 -14.23 -9.27
N HIS A 247 13.66 -13.74 -8.78
CA HIS A 247 13.16 -12.45 -9.22
C HIS A 247 13.96 -11.31 -8.59
N LYS A 248 14.28 -10.35 -9.43
CA LYS A 248 14.74 -9.01 -9.06
C LYS A 248 13.57 -8.06 -9.13
N ALA A 249 13.63 -6.98 -8.40
CA ALA A 249 12.67 -5.88 -8.48
C ALA A 249 13.37 -4.61 -8.99
N ALA A 250 12.67 -3.82 -9.78
CA ALA A 250 13.09 -2.48 -10.19
C ALA A 250 11.84 -1.60 -10.37
N VAL A 251 12.05 -0.31 -10.52
CA VAL A 251 11.01 0.61 -10.96
C VAL A 251 11.29 1.00 -12.40
N ALA A 252 10.33 0.75 -13.29
CA ALA A 252 10.37 1.17 -14.67
C ALA A 252 9.72 2.55 -14.83
N ARG A 253 10.36 3.45 -15.58
CA ARG A 253 9.74 4.66 -16.08
C ARG A 253 9.07 4.36 -17.41
N CYS A 254 7.78 4.62 -17.48
CA CYS A 254 6.95 4.36 -18.65
C CYS A 254 6.27 5.65 -19.09
N ARG A 255 6.03 5.80 -20.39
CA ARG A 255 5.19 6.85 -20.96
C ARG A 255 3.82 6.29 -21.27
N PHE A 256 2.79 7.04 -20.89
CA PHE A 256 1.42 6.71 -21.22
C PHE A 256 0.76 7.87 -21.97
N ASP A 257 0.37 7.63 -23.22
CA ASP A 257 -0.25 8.66 -24.09
C ASP A 257 -1.80 8.70 -24.01
N GLY A 258 -2.40 7.82 -23.17
CA GLY A 258 -3.85 7.64 -23.05
C GLY A 258 -4.38 6.38 -23.73
N ASN A 259 -3.56 5.71 -24.55
CA ASN A 259 -3.89 4.47 -25.24
C ASN A 259 -2.77 3.43 -25.09
N VAL A 260 -1.53 3.84 -25.24
CA VAL A 260 -0.35 2.96 -25.24
C VAL A 260 0.53 3.27 -24.05
N LEU A 261 0.92 2.22 -23.32
CA LEU A 261 1.95 2.26 -22.30
C LEU A 261 3.27 1.81 -22.92
N SER A 262 4.27 2.67 -22.91
CA SER A 262 5.60 2.44 -23.49
C SER A 262 6.67 2.45 -22.43
N TYR A 263 7.54 1.45 -22.40
CA TYR A 263 8.73 1.41 -21.56
C TYR A 263 9.77 2.45 -22.06
N LEU A 264 10.39 3.18 -21.13
CA LEU A 264 11.47 4.10 -21.40
C LEU A 264 12.80 3.59 -20.86
N GLU A 265 12.84 3.30 -19.56
CA GLU A 265 14.00 2.84 -18.82
C GLU A 265 13.57 2.15 -17.51
N HIS A 266 14.49 1.55 -16.81
CA HIS A 266 14.30 1.14 -15.41
C HIS A 266 15.55 1.51 -14.60
N GLY A 267 15.34 1.68 -13.30
CA GLY A 267 16.40 1.99 -12.37
C GLY A 267 17.25 0.79 -11.98
N ASN A 268 17.95 0.89 -10.85
CA ASN A 268 18.78 -0.21 -10.36
C ASN A 268 17.95 -1.44 -9.98
N GLU A 269 18.51 -2.61 -10.29
CA GLU A 269 17.91 -3.91 -9.98
C GLU A 269 18.20 -4.29 -8.53
N LEU A 270 17.14 -4.43 -7.74
CA LEU A 270 17.20 -4.91 -6.37
C LEU A 270 17.11 -6.43 -6.34
N SER A 271 18.04 -7.08 -5.66
CA SER A 271 18.09 -8.54 -5.57
C SER A 271 18.41 -9.01 -4.15
N ILE A 272 18.06 -10.27 -3.86
CA ILE A 272 18.38 -10.95 -2.62
C ILE A 272 18.62 -12.43 -2.89
N GLU A 273 19.60 -13.01 -2.20
CA GLU A 273 19.99 -14.43 -2.30
C GLU A 273 19.03 -15.35 -1.51
N VAL A 274 17.74 -15.23 -1.75
CA VAL A 274 16.67 -16.04 -1.15
C VAL A 274 15.80 -16.60 -2.26
N VAL A 275 15.26 -17.79 -2.08
CA VAL A 275 14.33 -18.42 -3.04
C VAL A 275 13.24 -17.46 -3.44
N ARG A 276 12.93 -17.40 -4.73
CA ARG A 276 12.04 -16.45 -5.44
C ARG A 276 12.52 -15.01 -5.48
N GLY A 277 13.53 -14.59 -4.71
CA GLY A 277 13.97 -13.19 -4.72
C GLY A 277 12.92 -12.20 -4.26
N PHE A 278 12.84 -11.03 -4.91
CA PHE A 278 11.83 -10.01 -4.66
C PHE A 278 10.67 -10.09 -5.65
N VAL A 279 9.45 -10.03 -5.15
CA VAL A 279 8.23 -10.06 -5.95
C VAL A 279 7.24 -8.99 -5.45
N GLU A 280 6.29 -8.62 -6.30
CA GLU A 280 5.17 -7.70 -5.96
C GLU A 280 5.64 -6.43 -5.22
N PRO A 281 6.62 -5.68 -5.79
CA PRO A 281 7.03 -4.40 -5.22
C PRO A 281 5.89 -3.40 -5.28
N SER A 282 5.80 -2.49 -4.29
CA SER A 282 4.77 -1.45 -4.27
C SER A 282 5.39 -0.11 -3.91
N LEU A 283 5.08 0.94 -4.67
CA LEU A 283 5.73 2.24 -4.63
C LEU A 283 4.77 3.31 -4.09
N CYS A 284 5.32 4.23 -3.29
CA CYS A 284 4.66 5.49 -3.00
C CYS A 284 5.65 6.66 -3.02
N LEU A 285 5.12 7.87 -3.12
CA LEU A 285 5.85 9.12 -2.88
C LEU A 285 5.32 9.74 -1.59
N PHE A 286 6.20 9.96 -0.62
CA PHE A 286 5.86 10.60 0.64
C PHE A 286 6.95 11.57 1.07
N GLN A 287 6.59 12.83 1.32
CA GLN A 287 7.50 13.90 1.75
C GLN A 287 8.77 14.03 0.87
N GLY A 288 8.59 13.94 -0.44
CA GLY A 288 9.68 14.07 -1.42
C GLY A 288 10.59 12.85 -1.56
N ARG A 289 10.27 11.72 -0.91
CA ARG A 289 11.00 10.45 -1.03
C ARG A 289 10.10 9.37 -1.62
N TYR A 290 10.64 8.60 -2.52
CA TYR A 290 9.99 7.38 -3.03
C TYR A 290 10.31 6.23 -2.10
N LEU A 291 9.27 5.54 -1.62
CA LEU A 291 9.39 4.38 -0.74
C LEU A 291 8.87 3.14 -1.48
N LEU A 292 9.69 2.10 -1.52
CA LEU A 292 9.39 0.85 -2.21
C LEU A 292 9.36 -0.29 -1.21
N THR A 293 8.20 -0.91 -0.99
CA THR A 293 8.11 -2.16 -0.23
C THR A 293 8.29 -3.35 -1.16
N LEU A 294 8.94 -4.40 -0.67
CA LEU A 294 9.37 -5.57 -1.43
C LEU A 294 8.94 -6.83 -0.69
N ARG A 295 8.07 -7.62 -1.32
CA ARG A 295 7.68 -8.93 -0.81
C ARG A 295 8.79 -9.94 -1.05
N ASN A 296 9.03 -10.81 -0.07
CA ASN A 296 9.82 -12.02 -0.19
C ASN A 296 9.14 -13.16 0.60
N ASP A 297 9.54 -14.40 0.35
CA ASP A 297 8.92 -15.57 0.99
C ASP A 297 9.30 -15.75 2.46
N LEU A 298 10.36 -15.09 2.93
CA LEU A 298 10.85 -15.21 4.31
C LEU A 298 10.60 -13.94 5.15
N LYS A 299 10.90 -12.76 4.59
CA LYS A 299 10.83 -11.47 5.29
C LYS A 299 10.34 -10.37 4.34
N PRO A 300 9.71 -9.31 4.85
CA PRO A 300 9.34 -8.13 4.09
C PRO A 300 10.49 -7.12 4.10
N TYR A 301 10.64 -6.35 3.01
CA TYR A 301 11.73 -5.39 2.88
C TYR A 301 11.21 -4.03 2.43
N VAL A 302 12.00 -2.99 2.70
CA VAL A 302 11.79 -1.63 2.22
C VAL A 302 13.10 -1.05 1.67
N ALA A 303 12.97 -0.24 0.63
CA ALA A 303 14.03 0.60 0.09
C ALA A 303 13.48 2.00 -0.19
N TRP A 304 14.35 2.99 -0.32
CA TRP A 304 13.97 4.36 -0.61
C TRP A 304 14.81 4.97 -1.73
N SER A 305 14.28 5.99 -2.38
CA SER A 305 14.92 6.70 -3.48
C SER A 305 14.56 8.19 -3.46
N MET A 306 15.41 9.05 -4.03
CA MET A 306 15.10 10.47 -4.25
C MET A 306 14.58 10.75 -5.65
N ASP A 307 14.87 9.89 -6.62
CA ASP A 307 14.49 10.03 -8.04
C ASP A 307 13.42 9.01 -8.48
N GLY A 308 13.09 8.03 -7.63
CA GLY A 308 12.13 6.96 -7.94
C GLY A 308 12.65 5.85 -8.84
N LEU A 309 13.92 5.89 -9.25
CA LEU A 309 14.59 4.89 -10.08
C LEU A 309 15.76 4.22 -9.35
N HIS A 310 16.57 4.99 -8.64
CA HIS A 310 17.75 4.48 -7.95
C HIS A 310 17.48 4.33 -6.45
N PHE A 311 17.21 3.09 -6.05
CA PHE A 311 16.84 2.77 -4.67
C PHE A 311 18.05 2.35 -3.83
N SER A 312 17.95 2.64 -2.54
CA SER A 312 18.89 2.19 -1.52
C SER A 312 18.93 0.66 -1.43
N LYS A 313 19.93 0.10 -0.75
CA LYS A 313 19.94 -1.32 -0.39
C LYS A 313 18.68 -1.64 0.43
N PRO A 314 17.92 -2.69 0.08
CA PRO A 314 16.75 -3.11 0.84
C PRO A 314 17.08 -3.48 2.28
N GLN A 315 16.27 -3.02 3.22
CA GLN A 315 16.34 -3.39 4.63
C GLN A 315 15.06 -4.10 5.08
N VAL A 316 15.18 -4.99 6.07
CA VAL A 316 14.04 -5.72 6.62
C VAL A 316 13.13 -4.75 7.36
N TRP A 317 11.82 -4.86 7.14
CA TRP A 317 10.84 -4.11 7.91
C TRP A 317 10.88 -4.46 9.41
N ARG A 318 10.99 -3.45 10.24
CA ARG A 318 10.98 -3.56 11.71
C ARG A 318 10.02 -2.54 12.32
N PHE A 319 9.58 -2.85 13.51
CA PHE A 319 8.93 -1.88 14.39
C PHE A 319 9.97 -0.97 15.07
N ASP A 320 9.51 0.15 15.62
CA ASP A 320 10.30 1.13 16.37
C ASP A 320 10.89 0.58 17.69
N ASP A 321 10.33 -0.53 18.22
CA ASP A 321 10.89 -1.30 19.33
C ASP A 321 12.01 -2.28 18.92
N GLY A 322 12.38 -2.29 17.64
CA GLY A 322 13.41 -3.16 17.07
C GLY A 322 12.93 -4.56 16.68
N SER A 323 11.70 -4.96 17.03
CA SER A 323 11.15 -6.27 16.61
C SER A 323 10.92 -6.32 15.10
N GLU A 324 11.07 -7.51 14.49
CA GLU A 324 10.79 -7.71 13.07
C GLU A 324 9.28 -7.69 12.82
N LEU A 325 8.87 -7.24 11.63
CA LEU A 325 7.45 -7.22 11.25
C LEU A 325 6.84 -8.63 11.13
N GLU A 326 7.65 -9.63 10.82
CA GLU A 326 7.23 -11.03 10.64
C GLU A 326 6.15 -11.24 9.56
N SER A 327 6.03 -10.31 8.62
CA SER A 327 5.26 -10.50 7.39
C SER A 327 6.09 -11.33 6.41
N TYR A 328 5.47 -12.20 5.65
CA TYR A 328 6.16 -13.02 4.66
C TYR A 328 5.18 -13.56 3.62
N ASN A 329 5.69 -13.79 2.43
CA ASN A 329 4.94 -14.43 1.34
C ASN A 329 3.54 -13.82 1.09
N THR A 330 3.43 -12.52 1.35
CA THR A 330 2.24 -11.70 1.07
C THR A 330 2.69 -10.30 0.70
N GLN A 331 1.90 -9.63 -0.13
CA GLN A 331 2.18 -8.25 -0.53
C GLN A 331 2.03 -7.28 0.65
N GLN A 332 2.67 -6.13 0.53
CA GLN A 332 2.42 -4.96 1.37
C GLN A 332 2.03 -3.80 0.47
N HIS A 333 1.19 -2.91 0.96
CA HIS A 333 0.77 -1.71 0.23
C HIS A 333 0.81 -0.47 1.11
N TRP A 334 0.93 0.65 0.44
CA TRP A 334 0.99 1.96 1.04
C TRP A 334 -0.40 2.59 1.14
N LEU A 335 -0.62 3.31 2.24
CA LEU A 335 -1.67 4.29 2.38
C LEU A 335 -0.99 5.61 2.70
N VAL A 336 -1.14 6.60 1.83
CA VAL A 336 -0.46 7.88 1.92
C VAL A 336 -1.48 8.98 2.17
N LEU A 337 -1.27 9.74 3.23
CA LEU A 337 -1.97 10.98 3.56
C LEU A 337 -1.02 12.16 3.42
N PRO A 338 -1.48 13.40 3.40
CA PRO A 338 -0.60 14.56 3.28
C PRO A 338 0.53 14.62 4.31
N ASP A 339 0.28 14.16 5.52
CA ASP A 339 1.19 14.25 6.67
C ASP A 339 1.54 12.91 7.34
N ALA A 340 1.00 11.80 6.83
CA ALA A 340 1.25 10.46 7.36
C ALA A 340 1.31 9.41 6.25
N CYS A 341 2.15 8.41 6.45
CA CYS A 341 2.26 7.25 5.60
C CYS A 341 2.06 5.99 6.44
N TYR A 342 1.26 5.06 5.93
CA TYR A 342 0.99 3.78 6.57
C TYR A 342 1.35 2.64 5.64
N LEU A 343 1.86 1.55 6.23
CA LEU A 343 2.01 0.26 5.55
C LEU A 343 0.85 -0.64 5.94
N LEU A 344 0.24 -1.30 4.95
CA LEU A 344 -0.75 -2.35 5.14
C LEU A 344 -0.08 -3.70 4.90
N TYR A 345 -0.33 -4.66 5.79
CA TYR A 345 0.33 -5.95 5.79
C TYR A 345 -0.46 -7.03 6.55
N THR A 346 -0.09 -8.29 6.37
CA THR A 346 -0.43 -9.39 7.26
C THR A 346 0.85 -9.92 7.90
N ARG A 347 0.79 -10.46 9.11
CA ARG A 347 1.96 -10.96 9.84
C ARG A 347 1.62 -12.12 10.77
N ARG A 348 2.64 -12.81 11.25
CA ARG A 348 2.57 -13.77 12.36
C ARG A 348 2.32 -13.07 13.70
N GLY A 349 2.05 -13.88 14.74
CA GLY A 349 1.93 -13.40 16.11
C GLY A 349 0.62 -12.68 16.42
N LEU A 350 -0.45 -12.96 15.66
CA LEU A 350 -1.80 -12.41 15.84
C LEU A 350 -2.82 -13.51 16.15
N ASP A 351 -2.39 -14.56 16.87
CA ASP A 351 -3.21 -15.74 17.13
C ASP A 351 -3.82 -16.31 15.82
N ASN A 352 -2.98 -16.47 14.79
CA ASN A 352 -3.38 -16.80 13.43
C ASN A 352 -2.51 -17.91 12.79
N ASP A 353 -1.90 -18.76 13.60
CA ASP A 353 -1.03 -19.85 13.13
C ASP A 353 -1.80 -20.94 12.37
N ASP A 354 -3.11 -21.03 12.56
CA ASP A 354 -4.02 -21.91 11.83
C ASP A 354 -4.47 -21.36 10.47
N ILE A 355 -4.08 -20.12 10.13
CA ILE A 355 -4.45 -19.45 8.88
C ILE A 355 -3.34 -19.57 7.87
N PHE A 356 -3.68 -20.02 6.64
CA PHE A 356 -2.76 -20.16 5.53
C PHE A 356 -1.93 -18.90 5.30
N ARG A 357 -0.60 -19.01 5.42
CA ARG A 357 0.36 -17.90 5.28
C ARG A 357 0.07 -16.70 6.18
N HIS A 358 -0.64 -16.89 7.28
CA HIS A 358 -1.03 -15.82 8.22
C HIS A 358 -1.74 -14.64 7.52
N ARG A 359 -2.50 -14.92 6.45
CA ARG A 359 -3.15 -13.89 5.60
C ARG A 359 -4.40 -13.27 6.21
N SER A 360 -4.51 -13.29 7.54
CA SER A 360 -5.60 -12.66 8.29
C SER A 360 -5.21 -12.59 9.78
N PRO A 361 -5.54 -11.52 10.50
CA PRO A 361 -6.16 -10.30 10.04
C PRO A 361 -5.24 -9.45 9.13
N LEU A 362 -5.82 -8.49 8.37
CA LEU A 362 -5.05 -7.44 7.70
C LEU A 362 -4.84 -6.29 8.67
N MET A 363 -3.61 -5.84 8.77
CA MET A 363 -3.17 -4.80 9.69
C MET A 363 -2.66 -3.58 8.95
N MET A 364 -2.57 -2.44 9.64
CA MET A 364 -1.80 -1.27 9.21
C MET A 364 -1.01 -0.70 10.37
N SER A 365 0.13 -0.06 10.06
CA SER A 365 0.90 0.75 11.01
C SER A 365 1.46 1.98 10.32
N ARG A 366 1.58 3.07 11.06
CA ARG A 366 2.25 4.29 10.59
C ARG A 366 3.73 4.02 10.38
N VAL A 367 4.29 4.59 9.33
CA VAL A 367 5.71 4.54 8.98
C VAL A 367 6.38 5.82 9.42
N ASP A 368 7.46 5.73 10.17
CA ASP A 368 8.41 6.83 10.33
C ASP A 368 9.24 6.95 9.04
N SER A 369 9.01 8.01 8.27
CA SER A 369 9.68 8.22 6.98
C SER A 369 11.17 8.49 7.10
N THR A 370 11.68 8.84 8.28
CA THR A 370 13.11 9.08 8.53
C THR A 370 13.85 7.77 8.77
N THR A 371 13.33 6.95 9.68
CA THR A 371 13.95 5.68 10.10
C THR A 371 13.51 4.49 9.25
N LEU A 372 12.41 4.60 8.50
CA LEU A 372 11.72 3.52 7.78
C LEU A 372 11.32 2.37 8.73
N GLN A 373 10.90 2.71 9.94
CA GLN A 373 10.36 1.78 10.91
C GLN A 373 8.86 1.96 11.06
N LEU A 374 8.17 0.90 11.44
CA LEU A 374 6.75 0.92 11.76
C LEU A 374 6.55 1.34 13.21
N MET A 375 5.71 2.32 13.45
CA MET A 375 5.33 2.75 14.80
C MET A 375 4.37 1.73 15.40
N LYS A 376 4.85 0.85 16.26
CA LYS A 376 4.09 -0.28 16.82
C LYS A 376 2.85 0.15 17.58
N SER A 377 2.92 1.27 18.28
CA SER A 377 1.78 1.85 19.01
C SER A 377 0.60 2.24 18.10
N THR A 378 0.83 2.39 16.81
CA THR A 378 -0.18 2.73 15.80
C THR A 378 -0.78 1.52 15.08
N GLU A 379 -0.33 0.31 15.41
CA GLU A 379 -0.83 -0.90 14.75
C GLU A 379 -2.34 -1.06 14.95
N ARG A 380 -3.07 -1.25 13.83
CA ARG A 380 -4.53 -1.38 13.79
C ARG A 380 -4.95 -2.50 12.86
N GLN A 381 -6.01 -3.20 13.26
CA GLN A 381 -6.68 -4.16 12.39
C GLN A 381 -7.56 -3.43 11.38
N VAL A 382 -7.35 -3.72 10.09
CA VAL A 382 -8.10 -3.13 8.96
C VAL A 382 -9.20 -4.08 8.49
N LEU A 383 -8.89 -5.36 8.30
CA LEU A 383 -9.87 -6.41 8.00
C LEU A 383 -9.84 -7.49 9.09
N PRO A 384 -11.01 -8.09 9.38
CA PRO A 384 -11.14 -9.01 10.51
C PRO A 384 -10.33 -10.30 10.30
N LYS A 385 -10.08 -11.02 11.40
CA LYS A 385 -9.54 -12.38 11.36
C LYS A 385 -10.58 -13.32 10.77
N LEU A 386 -10.26 -13.95 9.64
CA LEU A 386 -11.06 -14.98 8.99
C LEU A 386 -10.25 -16.27 8.87
N LYS A 387 -10.84 -17.41 9.16
CA LYS A 387 -10.18 -18.72 9.15
C LYS A 387 -9.55 -19.08 7.79
N ASP A 388 -10.20 -18.69 6.69
CA ASP A 388 -9.68 -18.96 5.34
C ASP A 388 -8.62 -17.95 4.89
N GLY A 389 -8.50 -16.83 5.59
CA GLY A 389 -7.61 -15.73 5.22
C GLY A 389 -8.12 -14.92 4.02
N PHE A 390 -7.31 -13.94 3.62
CA PHE A 390 -7.57 -13.09 2.46
C PHE A 390 -6.57 -13.37 1.34
N GLY A 391 -7.02 -13.18 0.10
CA GLY A 391 -6.14 -13.06 -1.06
C GLY A 391 -5.34 -11.77 -1.05
N ASN A 392 -4.76 -11.46 -2.19
CA ASN A 392 -4.07 -10.18 -2.38
C ASN A 392 -5.10 -9.04 -2.32
N PHE A 393 -4.81 -8.00 -1.53
CA PHE A 393 -5.69 -6.87 -1.29
C PHE A 393 -5.31 -5.66 -2.15
N GLY A 394 -6.21 -4.68 -2.23
CA GLY A 394 -5.98 -3.39 -2.86
C GLY A 394 -6.16 -2.25 -1.88
N VAL A 395 -5.52 -1.11 -2.14
CA VAL A 395 -5.66 0.14 -1.38
C VAL A 395 -5.94 1.26 -2.36
N CYS A 396 -6.98 2.05 -2.08
CA CYS A 396 -7.40 3.17 -2.93
C CYS A 396 -7.79 4.37 -2.07
N GLN A 397 -7.13 5.50 -2.26
CA GLN A 397 -7.55 6.76 -1.65
C GLN A 397 -8.79 7.27 -2.39
N VAL A 398 -9.87 7.52 -1.65
CA VAL A 398 -11.17 7.95 -2.17
C VAL A 398 -11.32 9.47 -2.06
N SER A 399 -10.87 10.02 -0.94
CA SER A 399 -10.83 11.44 -0.66
C SER A 399 -9.69 11.75 0.31
N GLU A 400 -9.50 13.00 0.66
CA GLU A 400 -8.51 13.38 1.68
C GLU A 400 -8.75 12.71 3.03
N ASN A 401 -10.02 12.37 3.33
CA ASN A 401 -10.46 11.84 4.61
C ASN A 401 -10.93 10.38 4.55
N GLU A 402 -10.82 9.70 3.40
CA GLU A 402 -11.30 8.33 3.27
C GLU A 402 -10.41 7.49 2.35
N THR A 403 -10.01 6.32 2.83
CA THR A 403 -9.31 5.29 2.06
C THR A 403 -10.09 3.98 2.09
N TRP A 404 -10.18 3.31 0.95
CA TRP A 404 -10.75 1.98 0.85
C TRP A 404 -9.66 0.92 0.74
N VAL A 405 -9.86 -0.16 1.48
CA VAL A 405 -9.04 -1.37 1.38
C VAL A 405 -9.94 -2.51 1.00
N THR A 406 -9.65 -3.18 -0.10
CA THR A 406 -10.49 -4.26 -0.63
C THR A 406 -9.72 -5.58 -0.67
N ALA A 407 -10.37 -6.69 -0.28
CA ALA A 407 -9.79 -8.01 -0.32
C ALA A 407 -10.83 -9.10 -0.60
N GLY A 408 -10.41 -10.13 -1.34
CA GLY A 408 -11.21 -11.34 -1.52
C GLY A 408 -10.92 -12.35 -0.41
N ARG A 409 -11.97 -12.92 0.21
CA ARG A 409 -11.83 -14.04 1.16
C ARG A 409 -11.51 -15.31 0.38
N LEU A 410 -10.46 -15.99 0.77
CA LEU A 410 -10.08 -17.26 0.16
C LEU A 410 -11.14 -18.32 0.45
N ARG A 411 -11.60 -18.99 -0.61
CA ARG A 411 -12.50 -20.14 -0.53
C ARG A 411 -13.82 -19.92 0.26
N ALA A 412 -14.35 -18.67 0.26
CA ALA A 412 -15.66 -18.38 0.84
C ALA A 412 -16.74 -19.34 0.31
N LYS A 413 -17.57 -19.91 1.16
CA LYS A 413 -18.66 -20.80 0.79
C LYS A 413 -19.88 -19.98 0.31
N PRO A 414 -20.80 -20.58 -0.48
CA PRO A 414 -22.03 -19.91 -0.89
C PRO A 414 -22.77 -19.27 0.29
N GLY A 415 -23.18 -18.02 0.14
CA GLY A 415 -23.82 -17.22 1.18
C GLY A 415 -22.87 -16.51 2.13
N GLU A 416 -21.59 -16.91 2.21
CA GLU A 416 -20.59 -16.21 3.02
C GLU A 416 -20.04 -14.98 2.29
N GLY A 417 -19.60 -13.97 3.04
CA GLY A 417 -18.89 -12.80 2.49
C GLY A 417 -17.65 -13.23 1.70
N SER A 418 -17.55 -12.79 0.46
CA SER A 418 -16.48 -13.14 -0.49
C SER A 418 -15.57 -11.97 -0.80
N VAL A 419 -16.13 -10.77 -1.01
CA VAL A 419 -15.38 -9.54 -1.23
C VAL A 419 -15.67 -8.57 -0.11
N TYR A 420 -14.63 -8.13 0.57
CA TYR A 420 -14.68 -7.21 1.70
C TYR A 420 -14.10 -5.86 1.32
N ARG A 421 -14.65 -4.80 1.91
CA ARG A 421 -14.10 -3.45 1.89
C ARG A 421 -13.98 -2.94 3.32
N ALA A 422 -12.79 -2.48 3.70
CA ALA A 422 -12.64 -1.61 4.86
C ALA A 422 -12.61 -0.15 4.38
N ARG A 423 -13.40 0.69 5.03
CA ARG A 423 -13.38 2.15 4.89
C ARG A 423 -12.62 2.70 6.08
N ILE A 424 -11.51 3.36 5.82
CA ILE A 424 -10.69 4.03 6.83
C ILE A 424 -11.01 5.52 6.75
N LEU A 425 -11.61 6.04 7.81
CA LEU A 425 -12.09 7.44 7.92
C LEU A 425 -11.19 8.18 8.91
N TRP A 426 -10.59 9.29 8.45
CA TRP A 426 -9.61 10.10 9.20
C TRP A 426 -10.23 11.31 9.87
#